data_d5b2f75443c7c24310f88f9d8f229e61
#
_entry.id   d5b2f75443c7c24310f88f9d8f229e61
#
_cell.length_a   1.000
_cell.length_b   1.000
_cell.length_c   1.000
_cell.angle_alpha   90.00
_cell.angle_beta   90.00
_cell.angle_gamma   90.00
#
_symmetry.space_group_name_H-M   'P 1'
#
loop_
_entity.id
_entity.type
_entity.pdbx_description
1 polymer ?
#
loop_
_entity_poly.entity_id
_entity_poly.type
_entity_poly.pdbx_seq_one_letter_code
_entity_poly.pdbx_strand_id
1 'polypeptide(L)'
;MSDPSPAPGRLTVLAGPTAVGKGTIVAELRRRHPGLFVSVSATTRAPRPGEIDGVHYRFVTDEEFDRLVATGQMLEWALVHGLHRYGTPRGPVQAELDAGRPALVEIDLDGARQVRRSMPGARLVFVAPPSWDELVARLAGRGTEDEGERARRLATARVELAAAGEFDHVIVNDTVSRATDELEGLMGLSG
;
A
#
# COMPACT_ATOMS: atom_id res chain seq x y z
N MET A 1 -10.84 30.20 25.04
CA MET A 1 -10.65 28.74 25.27
C MET A 1 -10.34 28.17 23.90
N SER A 2 -9.07 27.84 23.65
CA SER A 2 -8.65 27.21 22.39
C SER A 2 -9.19 25.80 22.41
N ASP A 3 -9.96 25.44 21.37
CA ASP A 3 -10.40 24.07 21.15
C ASP A 3 -9.15 23.19 21.05
N PRO A 4 -9.06 22.07 21.77
CA PRO A 4 -7.88 21.20 21.67
C PRO A 4 -7.77 20.71 20.21
N SER A 5 -6.63 20.96 19.58
CA SER A 5 -6.34 20.41 18.26
C SER A 5 -6.69 18.93 18.26
N PRO A 6 -7.40 18.43 17.24
CA PRO A 6 -7.71 17.00 17.14
C PRO A 6 -6.42 16.18 17.24
N ALA A 7 -6.51 15.02 17.88
CA ALA A 7 -5.37 14.11 17.93
C ALA A 7 -4.91 13.80 16.48
N PRO A 8 -3.60 13.78 16.20
CA PRO A 8 -3.11 13.55 14.86
C PRO A 8 -3.63 12.23 14.31
N GLY A 9 -4.07 12.24 13.07
CA GLY A 9 -4.45 11.03 12.35
C GLY A 9 -3.29 10.05 12.29
N ARG A 10 -3.56 8.78 12.02
CA ARG A 10 -2.52 7.77 11.90
C ARG A 10 -2.43 7.23 10.48
N LEU A 11 -1.20 7.11 9.97
CA LEU A 11 -0.93 6.38 8.73
C LEU A 11 -0.99 4.88 8.99
N THR A 12 -1.77 4.16 8.18
CA THR A 12 -1.73 2.71 8.08
C THR A 12 -1.11 2.32 6.75
N VAL A 13 -0.10 1.46 6.80
CA VAL A 13 0.59 0.88 5.64
C VAL A 13 0.11 -0.56 5.48
N LEU A 14 -0.44 -0.89 4.33
CA LEU A 14 -0.88 -2.23 3.97
C LEU A 14 0.13 -2.84 3.00
N ALA A 15 0.78 -3.92 3.41
CA ALA A 15 1.72 -4.65 2.58
C ALA A 15 1.45 -6.16 2.61
N GLY A 16 2.14 -6.91 1.76
CA GLY A 16 1.99 -8.36 1.66
C GLY A 16 2.20 -8.83 0.22
N PRO A 17 2.24 -10.16 -0.02
CA PRO A 17 2.59 -10.74 -1.30
C PRO A 17 1.66 -10.31 -2.44
N THR A 18 2.18 -10.42 -3.66
CA THR A 18 1.33 -10.32 -4.86
C THR A 18 0.23 -11.38 -4.81
N ALA A 19 -0.96 -11.04 -5.29
CA ALA A 19 -2.15 -11.90 -5.31
C ALA A 19 -2.74 -12.27 -3.93
N VAL A 20 -2.23 -11.73 -2.81
CA VAL A 20 -2.82 -11.94 -1.49
C VAL A 20 -4.18 -11.27 -1.30
N GLY A 21 -4.55 -10.31 -2.18
CA GLY A 21 -5.86 -9.64 -2.18
C GLY A 21 -5.89 -8.25 -1.54
N LYS A 22 -4.73 -7.59 -1.37
CA LYS A 22 -4.66 -6.21 -0.83
C LYS A 22 -5.62 -5.26 -1.53
N GLY A 23 -5.53 -5.15 -2.87
CA GLY A 23 -6.39 -4.25 -3.63
C GLY A 23 -7.89 -4.55 -3.48
N THR A 24 -8.28 -5.81 -3.29
CA THR A 24 -9.68 -6.18 -3.04
C THR A 24 -10.13 -5.71 -1.65
N ILE A 25 -9.28 -5.86 -0.63
CA ILE A 25 -9.55 -5.36 0.72
C ILE A 25 -9.68 -3.82 0.68
N VAL A 26 -8.76 -3.13 0.00
CA VAL A 26 -8.79 -1.66 -0.14
C VAL A 26 -10.03 -1.19 -0.89
N ALA A 27 -10.46 -1.90 -1.93
CA ALA A 27 -11.68 -1.58 -2.66
C ALA A 27 -12.94 -1.73 -1.78
N GLU A 28 -13.02 -2.82 -1.00
CA GLU A 28 -14.11 -3.03 -0.05
C GLU A 28 -14.10 -1.98 1.06
N LEU A 29 -12.93 -1.63 1.59
CA LEU A 29 -12.77 -0.60 2.60
C LEU A 29 -13.25 0.78 2.09
N ARG A 30 -12.89 1.15 0.84
CA ARG A 30 -13.37 2.37 0.20
C ARG A 30 -14.89 2.37 -0.02
N ARG A 31 -15.47 1.22 -0.33
CA ARG A 31 -16.93 1.07 -0.49
C ARG A 31 -17.66 1.34 0.82
N ARG A 32 -17.10 0.88 1.95
CA ARG A 32 -17.66 1.08 3.29
C ARG A 32 -17.41 2.49 3.82
N HIS A 33 -16.24 3.05 3.52
CA HIS A 33 -15.79 4.38 3.97
C HIS A 33 -15.42 5.27 2.78
N PRO A 34 -16.40 5.85 2.05
CA PRO A 34 -16.13 6.66 0.85
C PRO A 34 -15.24 7.90 1.12
N GLY A 35 -15.19 8.38 2.36
CA GLY A 35 -14.35 9.50 2.79
C GLY A 35 -12.94 9.12 3.20
N LEU A 36 -12.58 7.84 3.20
CA LEU A 36 -11.25 7.41 3.57
C LEU A 36 -10.22 7.82 2.52
N PHE A 37 -9.17 8.49 2.97
CA PHE A 37 -8.03 8.78 2.10
C PHE A 37 -7.17 7.53 1.90
N VAL A 38 -7.10 7.09 0.65
CA VAL A 38 -6.14 6.07 0.20
C VAL A 38 -5.17 6.75 -0.76
N SER A 39 -3.90 6.71 -0.43
CA SER A 39 -2.85 7.38 -1.18
C SER A 39 -2.79 6.92 -2.63
N VAL A 40 -2.53 7.86 -3.53
CA VAL A 40 -2.28 7.60 -4.95
C VAL A 40 -0.79 7.74 -5.20
N SER A 41 -0.14 6.65 -5.65
CA SER A 41 1.30 6.64 -5.93
C SER A 41 1.65 7.51 -7.15
N ALA A 42 2.79 8.17 -7.10
CA ALA A 42 3.40 8.81 -8.26
C ALA A 42 4.18 7.79 -9.10
N THR A 43 4.24 7.98 -10.41
CA THR A 43 5.05 7.15 -11.32
C THR A 43 5.58 7.94 -12.49
N THR A 44 6.77 7.57 -12.97
CA THR A 44 7.36 8.11 -14.22
C THR A 44 6.94 7.32 -15.46
N ARG A 45 6.13 6.27 -15.30
CA ARG A 45 5.55 5.53 -16.41
C ARG A 45 4.43 6.35 -17.07
N ALA A 46 4.38 6.32 -18.40
CA ALA A 46 3.25 6.88 -19.12
C ALA A 46 1.92 6.17 -18.75
N PRO A 47 0.78 6.90 -18.73
CA PRO A 47 -0.52 6.28 -18.47
C PRO A 47 -0.87 5.24 -19.54
N ARG A 48 -1.50 4.15 -19.11
CA ARG A 48 -2.09 3.14 -20.00
C ARG A 48 -3.49 3.57 -20.40
N PRO A 49 -4.05 3.00 -21.51
CA PRO A 49 -5.44 3.24 -21.86
C PRO A 49 -6.40 2.99 -20.69
N GLY A 50 -7.23 3.97 -20.37
CA GLY A 50 -8.19 3.90 -19.26
C GLY A 50 -7.64 4.33 -17.89
N GLU A 51 -6.34 4.59 -17.76
CA GLU A 51 -5.80 5.18 -16.52
C GLU A 51 -6.04 6.70 -16.48
N ILE A 52 -6.40 7.19 -15.30
CA ILE A 52 -6.74 8.60 -15.04
C ILE A 52 -5.74 9.14 -14.04
N ASP A 53 -5.10 10.28 -14.38
CA ASP A 53 -4.18 10.98 -13.49
C ASP A 53 -4.86 11.42 -12.19
N GLY A 54 -4.15 11.25 -11.08
CA GLY A 54 -4.67 11.55 -9.75
C GLY A 54 -5.67 10.53 -9.19
N VAL A 55 -6.08 9.53 -9.99
CA VAL A 55 -6.99 8.45 -9.57
C VAL A 55 -6.26 7.11 -9.46
N HIS A 56 -5.62 6.68 -10.54
CA HIS A 56 -4.85 5.42 -10.59
C HIS A 56 -3.40 5.64 -10.17
N TYR A 57 -2.80 6.68 -10.71
CA TYR A 57 -1.46 7.17 -10.40
C TYR A 57 -1.41 8.70 -10.57
N ARG A 58 -0.42 9.33 -9.97
CA ARG A 58 0.06 10.64 -10.37
C ARG A 58 1.18 10.45 -11.38
N PHE A 59 0.92 10.75 -12.64
CA PHE A 59 1.91 10.61 -13.70
C PHE A 59 2.80 11.86 -13.72
N VAL A 60 4.07 11.68 -13.41
CA VAL A 60 5.05 12.77 -13.29
C VAL A 60 6.23 12.55 -14.23
N THR A 61 6.96 13.62 -14.56
CA THR A 61 8.22 13.49 -15.31
C THR A 61 9.33 12.92 -14.42
N ASP A 62 10.43 12.46 -15.05
CA ASP A 62 11.60 12.00 -14.31
C ASP A 62 12.21 13.12 -13.47
N GLU A 63 12.27 14.35 -13.99
CA GLU A 63 12.79 15.54 -13.29
C GLU A 63 11.92 15.90 -12.07
N GLU A 64 10.59 15.81 -12.21
CA GLU A 64 9.69 16.05 -11.08
C GLU A 64 9.85 14.97 -10.02
N PHE A 65 9.98 13.70 -10.41
CA PHE A 65 10.22 12.61 -9.49
C PHE A 65 11.55 12.81 -8.73
N ASP A 66 12.63 13.16 -9.45
CA ASP A 66 13.93 13.47 -8.83
C ASP A 66 13.84 14.59 -7.81
N ARG A 67 13.11 15.65 -8.15
CA ARG A 67 12.85 16.75 -7.23
C ARG A 67 12.13 16.29 -5.96
N LEU A 68 11.08 15.48 -6.10
CA LEU A 68 10.33 14.95 -4.96
C LEU A 68 11.21 14.07 -4.04
N VAL A 69 12.07 13.24 -4.62
CA VAL A 69 13.05 12.43 -3.86
C VAL A 69 14.08 13.33 -3.17
N ALA A 70 14.72 14.22 -3.90
CA ALA A 70 15.78 15.08 -3.39
C ALA A 70 15.32 16.01 -2.25
N THR A 71 14.04 16.41 -2.27
CA THR A 71 13.45 17.30 -1.26
C THR A 71 12.75 16.54 -0.12
N GLY A 72 12.88 15.19 -0.05
CA GLY A 72 12.26 14.37 1.00
C GLY A 72 10.72 14.33 0.94
N GLN A 73 10.14 14.66 -0.21
CA GLN A 73 8.68 14.68 -0.41
C GLN A 73 8.10 13.31 -0.79
N MET A 74 8.88 12.25 -0.73
CA MET A 74 8.43 10.88 -0.83
C MET A 74 8.46 10.19 0.53
N LEU A 75 7.44 9.38 0.86
CA LEU A 75 7.44 8.48 1.99
C LEU A 75 8.30 7.26 1.73
N GLU A 76 8.18 6.73 0.53
CA GLU A 76 8.91 5.62 -0.05
C GLU A 76 8.95 5.76 -1.57
N TRP A 77 9.92 5.11 -2.21
CA TRP A 77 9.97 4.97 -3.66
C TRP A 77 10.84 3.80 -4.08
N ALA A 78 10.60 3.28 -5.29
CA ALA A 78 11.36 2.19 -5.88
C ALA A 78 11.48 2.34 -7.40
N LEU A 79 12.57 1.79 -7.95
CA LEU A 79 12.73 1.56 -9.38
C LEU A 79 12.20 0.16 -9.72
N VAL A 80 11.13 0.09 -10.49
CA VAL A 80 10.47 -1.17 -10.84
C VAL A 80 10.95 -1.64 -12.21
N HIS A 81 11.42 -2.88 -12.29
CA HIS A 81 11.98 -3.52 -13.50
C HIS A 81 13.13 -2.72 -14.16
N GLY A 82 13.82 -1.85 -13.42
CA GLY A 82 14.89 -1.02 -13.95
C GLY A 82 14.45 0.06 -14.95
N LEU A 83 13.13 0.32 -15.09
CA LEU A 83 12.57 1.19 -16.12
C LEU A 83 11.81 2.39 -15.55
N HIS A 84 10.88 2.15 -14.63
CA HIS A 84 9.99 3.20 -14.13
C HIS A 84 10.04 3.29 -12.62
N ARG A 85 9.94 4.51 -12.13
CA ARG A 85 9.90 4.80 -10.71
C ARG A 85 8.45 4.89 -10.23
N TYR A 86 8.24 4.39 -9.02
CA TYR A 86 6.98 4.49 -8.29
C TYR A 86 7.28 4.94 -6.88
N GLY A 87 6.37 5.70 -6.28
CA GLY A 87 6.54 6.10 -4.88
C GLY A 87 5.31 6.81 -4.34
N THR A 88 5.25 6.92 -3.03
CA THR A 88 4.14 7.56 -2.32
C THR A 88 4.49 8.99 -1.95
N PRO A 89 3.81 10.01 -2.52
CA PRO A 89 4.01 11.40 -2.13
C PRO A 89 3.64 11.63 -0.66
N ARG A 90 4.55 12.27 0.08
CA ARG A 90 4.37 12.58 1.51
C ARG A 90 3.28 13.63 1.76
N GLY A 91 3.24 14.69 0.97
CA GLY A 91 2.38 15.86 1.21
C GLY A 91 0.90 15.52 1.41
N PRO A 92 0.24 14.81 0.48
CA PRO A 92 -1.17 14.43 0.61
C PRO A 92 -1.45 13.59 1.87
N VAL A 93 -0.57 12.63 2.19
CA VAL A 93 -0.69 11.80 3.40
C VAL A 93 -0.58 12.69 4.65
N GLN A 94 0.44 13.54 4.71
CA GLN A 94 0.67 14.42 5.85
C GLN A 94 -0.50 15.36 6.09
N ALA A 95 -1.10 15.92 5.03
CA ALA A 95 -2.27 16.79 5.13
C ALA A 95 -3.48 16.10 5.80
N GLU A 96 -3.70 14.80 5.52
CA GLU A 96 -4.75 14.03 6.20
C GLU A 96 -4.43 13.84 7.70
N LEU A 97 -3.18 13.47 7.99
CA LEU A 97 -2.75 13.23 9.37
C LEU A 97 -2.81 14.50 10.20
N ASP A 98 -2.40 15.64 9.66
CA ASP A 98 -2.45 16.95 10.32
C ASP A 98 -3.91 17.39 10.59
N ALA A 99 -4.83 16.97 9.73
CA ALA A 99 -6.26 17.19 9.90
C ALA A 99 -6.94 16.18 10.85
N GLY A 100 -6.16 15.31 11.51
CA GLY A 100 -6.68 14.29 12.43
C GLY A 100 -7.36 13.11 11.73
N ARG A 101 -7.25 12.98 10.40
CA ARG A 101 -7.88 11.91 9.64
C ARG A 101 -6.92 10.75 9.39
N PRO A 102 -7.42 9.50 9.41
CA PRO A 102 -6.62 8.33 9.06
C PRO A 102 -6.31 8.30 7.56
N ALA A 103 -5.13 7.80 7.22
CA ALA A 103 -4.70 7.58 5.84
C ALA A 103 -4.25 6.13 5.64
N LEU A 104 -4.49 5.59 4.45
CA LEU A 104 -4.05 4.26 4.03
C LEU A 104 -3.10 4.36 2.84
N VAL A 105 -2.01 3.59 2.90
CA VAL A 105 -1.06 3.40 1.81
C VAL A 105 -0.93 1.92 1.51
N GLU A 106 -1.09 1.50 0.24
CA GLU A 106 -0.85 0.13 -0.23
C GLU A 106 0.47 0.08 -0.98
N ILE A 107 1.46 -0.64 -0.45
CA ILE A 107 2.82 -0.73 -1.00
C ILE A 107 3.40 -2.15 -0.85
N ASP A 108 4.60 -2.35 -1.37
CA ASP A 108 5.35 -3.60 -1.19
C ASP A 108 6.17 -3.62 0.12
N LEU A 109 6.91 -4.70 0.34
CA LEU A 109 7.73 -4.90 1.53
C LEU A 109 8.81 -3.83 1.68
N ASP A 110 9.51 -3.51 0.59
CA ASP A 110 10.62 -2.54 0.64
C ASP A 110 10.10 -1.12 0.87
N GLY A 111 8.96 -0.77 0.28
CA GLY A 111 8.24 0.46 0.58
C GLY A 111 7.84 0.55 2.04
N ALA A 112 7.28 -0.53 2.62
CA ALA A 112 6.90 -0.57 4.03
C ALA A 112 8.12 -0.34 4.96
N ARG A 113 9.26 -0.94 4.64
CA ARG A 113 10.51 -0.71 5.37
C ARG A 113 11.01 0.74 5.26
N GLN A 114 10.82 1.38 4.09
CA GLN A 114 11.15 2.80 3.92
C GLN A 114 10.21 3.68 4.75
N VAL A 115 8.90 3.41 4.75
CA VAL A 115 7.94 4.14 5.58
C VAL A 115 8.23 3.96 7.07
N ARG A 116 8.60 2.76 7.53
CA ARG A 116 9.02 2.53 8.93
C ARG A 116 10.15 3.48 9.35
N ARG A 117 11.11 3.76 8.45
CA ARG A 117 12.22 4.69 8.72
C ARG A 117 11.81 6.16 8.61
N SER A 118 11.01 6.50 7.60
CA SER A 118 10.64 7.89 7.29
C SER A 118 9.48 8.43 8.12
N MET A 119 8.65 7.53 8.67
CA MET A 119 7.48 7.84 9.51
C MET A 119 7.29 6.73 10.58
N PRO A 120 8.11 6.71 11.64
CA PRO A 120 8.08 5.65 12.67
C PRO A 120 6.75 5.48 13.40
N GLY A 121 5.89 6.51 13.42
CA GLY A 121 4.53 6.45 13.99
C GLY A 121 3.49 5.77 13.10
N ALA A 122 3.84 5.39 11.86
CA ALA A 122 2.95 4.64 10.98
C ALA A 122 2.69 3.23 11.54
N ARG A 123 1.45 2.74 11.36
CA ARG A 123 1.09 1.34 11.65
C ARG A 123 1.31 0.52 10.42
N LEU A 124 2.15 -0.51 10.50
CA LEU A 124 2.41 -1.43 9.40
C LEU A 124 1.57 -2.70 9.59
N VAL A 125 0.76 -3.00 8.58
CA VAL A 125 -0.15 -4.15 8.55
C VAL A 125 0.26 -5.06 7.39
N PHE A 126 0.54 -6.31 7.68
CA PHE A 126 0.85 -7.33 6.68
C PHE A 126 -0.39 -8.15 6.37
N VAL A 127 -0.69 -8.32 5.08
CA VAL A 127 -1.76 -9.23 4.64
C VAL A 127 -1.12 -10.56 4.24
N ALA A 128 -1.49 -11.62 4.95
CA ALA A 128 -1.06 -12.98 4.68
C ALA A 128 -2.18 -13.79 3.99
N PRO A 129 -1.85 -14.76 3.15
CA PRO A 129 -2.81 -15.74 2.66
C PRO A 129 -3.15 -16.75 3.78
N PRO A 130 -4.28 -17.47 3.70
CA PRO A 130 -4.60 -18.53 4.65
C PRO A 130 -3.58 -19.69 4.63
N SER A 131 -3.00 -19.96 3.45
CA SER A 131 -1.95 -20.94 3.25
C SER A 131 -1.08 -20.60 2.03
N TRP A 132 0.08 -21.25 1.96
CA TRP A 132 0.94 -21.18 0.77
C TRP A 132 0.24 -21.68 -0.50
N ASP A 133 -0.49 -22.81 -0.40
CA ASP A 133 -1.19 -23.42 -1.53
C ASP A 133 -2.28 -22.51 -2.09
N GLU A 134 -3.00 -21.81 -1.21
CA GLU A 134 -3.98 -20.82 -1.60
C GLU A 134 -3.34 -19.65 -2.36
N LEU A 135 -2.19 -19.15 -1.92
CA LEU A 135 -1.45 -18.10 -2.62
C LEU A 135 -0.98 -18.57 -4.01
N VAL A 136 -0.47 -19.78 -4.10
CA VAL A 136 -0.06 -20.41 -5.37
C VAL A 136 -1.25 -20.52 -6.32
N ALA A 137 -2.41 -20.96 -5.84
CA ALA A 137 -3.64 -21.06 -6.63
C ALA A 137 -4.10 -19.67 -7.14
N ARG A 138 -4.08 -18.65 -6.29
CA ARG A 138 -4.44 -17.25 -6.67
C ARG A 138 -3.47 -16.66 -7.70
N LEU A 139 -2.18 -16.97 -7.59
CA LEU A 139 -1.17 -16.56 -8.58
C LEU A 139 -1.40 -17.24 -9.93
N ALA A 140 -1.70 -18.55 -9.93
CA ALA A 140 -1.96 -19.31 -11.15
C ALA A 140 -3.23 -18.85 -11.90
N GLY A 141 -4.26 -18.40 -11.17
CA GLY A 141 -5.55 -17.97 -11.74
C GLY A 141 -5.51 -16.69 -12.58
N ARG A 142 -4.41 -15.93 -12.60
CA ARG A 142 -4.25 -14.72 -13.43
C ARG A 142 -3.92 -14.99 -14.91
N GLY A 143 -3.58 -16.23 -15.30
CA GLY A 143 -3.73 -16.79 -16.64
C GLY A 143 -2.85 -16.26 -17.79
N THR A 144 -1.95 -15.29 -17.58
CA THR A 144 -1.20 -14.63 -18.67
C THR A 144 0.32 -14.75 -18.54
N GLU A 145 0.83 -15.55 -17.60
CA GLU A 145 2.24 -15.54 -17.23
C GLU A 145 2.97 -16.80 -17.71
N ASP A 146 4.20 -16.62 -18.17
CA ASP A 146 5.07 -17.74 -18.41
C ASP A 146 5.55 -18.42 -17.11
N GLU A 147 6.05 -19.64 -17.21
CA GLU A 147 6.50 -20.44 -16.07
C GLU A 147 7.66 -19.77 -15.29
N GLY A 148 8.54 -19.05 -15.99
CA GLY A 148 9.66 -18.33 -15.40
C GLY A 148 9.21 -17.11 -14.59
N GLU A 149 8.22 -16.37 -15.07
CA GLU A 149 7.63 -15.24 -14.35
C GLU A 149 6.90 -15.70 -13.08
N ARG A 150 6.13 -16.79 -13.19
CA ARG A 150 5.47 -17.42 -12.06
C ARG A 150 6.47 -17.87 -10.99
N ALA A 151 7.57 -18.52 -11.37
CA ALA A 151 8.61 -18.93 -10.43
C ALA A 151 9.24 -17.76 -9.70
N ARG A 152 9.55 -16.66 -10.41
CA ARG A 152 10.06 -15.42 -9.80
C ARG A 152 9.09 -14.83 -8.78
N ARG A 153 7.78 -14.75 -9.10
CA ARG A 153 6.76 -14.23 -8.19
C ARG A 153 6.58 -15.09 -6.94
N LEU A 154 6.65 -16.42 -7.09
CA LEU A 154 6.60 -17.33 -5.95
C LEU A 154 7.85 -17.17 -5.06
N ALA A 155 9.02 -16.99 -5.63
CA ALA A 155 10.23 -16.72 -4.87
C ALA A 155 10.13 -15.39 -4.09
N THR A 156 9.65 -14.32 -4.72
CA THR A 156 9.39 -13.03 -4.07
C THR A 156 8.38 -13.18 -2.94
N ALA A 157 7.27 -13.87 -3.18
CA ALA A 157 6.24 -14.08 -2.17
C ALA A 157 6.76 -14.83 -0.92
N ARG A 158 7.70 -15.78 -1.08
CA ARG A 158 8.35 -16.43 0.08
C ARG A 158 9.17 -15.45 0.91
N VAL A 159 9.91 -14.56 0.27
CA VAL A 159 10.67 -13.51 0.96
C VAL A 159 9.73 -12.56 1.70
N GLU A 160 8.65 -12.14 1.06
CA GLU A 160 7.66 -11.26 1.67
C GLU A 160 6.97 -11.92 2.86
N LEU A 161 6.56 -13.20 2.75
CA LEU A 161 5.95 -13.94 3.86
C LEU A 161 6.91 -14.13 5.05
N ALA A 162 8.20 -14.37 4.79
CA ALA A 162 9.20 -14.47 5.85
C ALA A 162 9.39 -13.15 6.63
N ALA A 163 9.08 -12.02 6.00
CA ALA A 163 9.16 -10.69 6.61
C ALA A 163 7.90 -10.27 7.39
N ALA A 164 6.87 -11.12 7.48
CA ALA A 164 5.62 -10.78 8.18
C ALA A 164 5.86 -10.35 9.65
N GLY A 165 6.88 -10.90 10.31
CA GLY A 165 7.26 -10.53 11.68
C GLY A 165 7.87 -9.13 11.83
N GLU A 166 8.15 -8.40 10.74
CA GLU A 166 8.60 -7.01 10.77
C GLU A 166 7.43 -6.03 10.92
N PHE A 167 6.18 -6.50 10.82
CA PHE A 167 4.98 -5.67 10.85
C PHE A 167 4.33 -5.64 12.23
N ASP A 168 3.57 -4.59 12.51
CA ASP A 168 2.90 -4.42 13.80
C ASP A 168 1.70 -5.37 13.94
N HIS A 169 1.03 -5.69 12.80
CA HIS A 169 -0.12 -6.59 12.73
C HIS A 169 -0.05 -7.46 11.47
N VAL A 170 -0.60 -8.67 11.57
CA VAL A 170 -0.77 -9.59 10.45
C VAL A 170 -2.24 -9.93 10.32
N ILE A 171 -2.85 -9.62 9.17
CA ILE A 171 -4.22 -9.97 8.81
C ILE A 171 -4.17 -11.18 7.88
N VAL A 172 -4.87 -12.25 8.20
CA VAL A 172 -5.01 -13.40 7.31
C VAL A 172 -6.23 -13.19 6.41
N ASN A 173 -6.02 -13.04 5.09
CA ASN A 173 -7.09 -12.87 4.12
C ASN A 173 -7.68 -14.22 3.67
N ASP A 174 -8.46 -14.82 4.54
CA ASP A 174 -9.31 -15.99 4.23
C ASP A 174 -10.62 -15.57 3.55
N THR A 175 -11.23 -14.48 4.05
CA THR A 175 -12.35 -13.80 3.40
C THR A 175 -12.12 -12.29 3.38
N VAL A 176 -12.49 -11.64 2.28
CA VAL A 176 -12.33 -10.20 2.12
C VAL A 176 -13.07 -9.43 3.21
N SER A 177 -14.28 -9.87 3.56
CA SER A 177 -15.07 -9.19 4.60
C SER A 177 -14.35 -9.19 5.93
N ARG A 178 -13.89 -10.35 6.43
CA ARG A 178 -13.20 -10.45 7.72
C ARG A 178 -11.89 -9.69 7.73
N ALA A 179 -11.11 -9.78 6.66
CA ALA A 179 -9.86 -9.04 6.54
C ALA A 179 -10.09 -7.52 6.52
N THR A 180 -11.21 -7.07 5.91
CA THR A 180 -11.62 -5.67 5.93
C THR A 180 -12.06 -5.24 7.33
N ASP A 181 -12.89 -6.04 8.02
CA ASP A 181 -13.35 -5.74 9.39
C ASP A 181 -12.16 -5.57 10.36
N GLU A 182 -11.15 -6.44 10.23
CA GLU A 182 -9.93 -6.35 11.03
C GLU A 182 -9.12 -5.08 10.72
N LEU A 183 -8.98 -4.74 9.43
CA LEU A 183 -8.30 -3.52 9.01
C LEU A 183 -9.05 -2.25 9.47
N GLU A 184 -10.38 -2.23 9.38
CA GLU A 184 -11.23 -1.15 9.91
C GLU A 184 -10.97 -0.92 11.40
N GLY A 185 -10.96 -1.99 12.20
CA GLY A 185 -10.67 -1.94 13.64
C GLY A 185 -9.28 -1.38 13.91
N LEU A 186 -8.26 -1.81 13.16
CA LEU A 186 -6.90 -1.31 13.28
C LEU A 186 -6.78 0.18 12.90
N MET A 187 -7.56 0.64 11.94
CA MET A 187 -7.55 2.05 11.52
C MET A 187 -8.42 2.96 12.39
N GLY A 188 -9.25 2.38 13.28
CA GLY A 188 -10.19 3.15 14.10
C GLY A 188 -11.36 3.72 13.28
N LEU A 189 -11.75 3.06 12.19
CA LEU A 189 -12.82 3.49 11.30
C LEU A 189 -14.22 3.02 11.74
N SER A 190 -14.31 2.29 12.84
CA SER A 190 -15.59 1.80 13.37
C SER A 190 -16.47 3.00 13.71
N GLY A 191 -17.53 3.18 12.92
CA GLY A 191 -18.59 4.15 13.11
C GLY A 191 -19.68 3.63 14.03
#